data_d99bcb0741f3a3f901060aecf9ec400a
#
_entry.id   d99bcb0741f3a3f901060aecf9ec400a
#
_cell.length_a   1.000
_cell.length_b   1.000
_cell.length_c   1.000
_cell.angle_alpha   90.00
_cell.angle_beta   90.00
_cell.angle_gamma   90.00
#
_symmetry.space_group_name_H-M   'P 1'
#
loop_
_entity.id
_entity.type
_entity.pdbx_description
1 polymer ?
#
loop_
_entity_poly.entity_id
_entity_poly.type
_entity_poly.pdbx_seq_one_letter_code
_entity_poly.pdbx_strand_id
1 'polypeptide(L)'
;MTFAARTILPLIPLTLLVGSLGCNRKVGPPNDQDELMRPENVASFDRLYKQNCSACHGENGSGGPALDLANPNYQALVDDASLKRWITSGMPGTEMPAFGESAGGFLTSQQVDVLVAGMRARWDHKDHTTADMPPYFSSATGNVDHGQDIFRVSCSSCHLQGQQKITDASYLALMNDQSLRTIVIAGRPDLGHPDWKQVQPGQPLTDQNVSDVIAYLHSLRSDTPGQPYPETSIKR
;
A
#
# COMPACT_ATOMS: atom_id res chain seq x y z
N MET A 1 -46.21 -65.15 -54.29
CA MET A 1 -46.56 -63.74 -54.08
C MET A 1 -46.88 -63.55 -52.61
N THR A 2 -45.86 -63.12 -51.81
CA THR A 2 -45.99 -62.96 -50.35
C THR A 2 -45.83 -61.51 -50.02
N PHE A 3 -46.91 -60.85 -49.59
CA PHE A 3 -46.90 -59.48 -49.14
C PHE A 3 -46.38 -59.41 -47.71
N ALA A 4 -45.26 -58.67 -47.53
CA ALA A 4 -44.73 -58.40 -46.23
C ALA A 4 -45.40 -57.13 -45.66
N ALA A 5 -46.08 -57.26 -44.54
CA ALA A 5 -46.70 -56.16 -43.82
C ALA A 5 -45.59 -55.38 -43.08
N ARG A 6 -45.43 -54.08 -43.42
CA ARG A 6 -44.55 -53.13 -42.70
C ARG A 6 -45.34 -52.55 -41.54
N THR A 7 -44.92 -52.88 -40.32
CA THR A 7 -45.46 -52.34 -39.10
C THR A 7 -44.75 -50.92 -38.89
N ILE A 8 -45.56 -49.89 -38.96
CA ILE A 8 -45.10 -48.49 -38.65
C ILE A 8 -45.26 -48.32 -37.16
N LEU A 9 -44.15 -48.18 -36.47
CA LEU A 9 -44.07 -47.84 -35.04
C LEU A 9 -44.23 -46.32 -34.89
N PRO A 10 -45.18 -45.82 -34.09
CA PRO A 10 -45.29 -44.35 -33.90
C PRO A 10 -44.19 -43.85 -33.03
N LEU A 11 -43.41 -42.87 -33.54
CA LEU A 11 -42.47 -42.07 -32.75
C LEU A 11 -43.27 -41.17 -31.81
N ILE A 12 -43.21 -41.49 -30.53
CA ILE A 12 -43.70 -40.62 -29.46
C ILE A 12 -42.65 -39.52 -29.28
N PRO A 13 -42.98 -38.24 -29.46
CA PRO A 13 -42.03 -37.15 -29.17
C PRO A 13 -41.83 -37.09 -27.65
N LEU A 14 -40.61 -37.38 -27.22
CA LEU A 14 -40.14 -37.16 -25.85
C LEU A 14 -40.03 -35.66 -25.64
N THR A 15 -41.10 -35.03 -25.17
CA THR A 15 -41.09 -33.67 -24.70
C THR A 15 -40.20 -33.58 -23.45
N LEU A 16 -38.99 -33.04 -23.63
CA LEU A 16 -38.10 -32.68 -22.52
C LEU A 16 -38.81 -31.64 -21.65
N LEU A 17 -39.34 -32.10 -20.52
CA LEU A 17 -39.77 -31.23 -19.43
C LEU A 17 -38.47 -30.67 -18.80
N VAL A 18 -37.96 -29.56 -19.34
CA VAL A 18 -36.94 -28.75 -18.66
C VAL A 18 -37.65 -28.11 -17.48
N GLY A 19 -37.65 -28.82 -16.38
CA GLY A 19 -38.04 -28.25 -15.08
C GLY A 19 -37.13 -27.09 -14.78
N SER A 20 -37.67 -25.87 -14.82
CA SER A 20 -37.06 -24.69 -14.30
C SER A 20 -36.83 -24.90 -12.80
N LEU A 21 -35.63 -25.39 -12.43
CA LEU A 21 -35.09 -25.28 -11.07
C LEU A 21 -34.77 -23.80 -10.81
N GLY A 22 -35.84 -23.00 -10.82
CA GLY A 22 -35.76 -21.64 -10.29
C GLY A 22 -35.31 -21.75 -8.83
N CYS A 23 -34.33 -20.99 -8.47
CA CYS A 23 -33.86 -20.85 -7.09
C CYS A 23 -35.01 -20.42 -6.20
N ASN A 24 -35.78 -21.39 -5.71
CA ASN A 24 -36.88 -21.19 -4.77
C ASN A 24 -36.32 -21.14 -3.33
N ARG A 25 -35.16 -20.44 -3.18
CA ARG A 25 -34.69 -20.08 -1.87
C ARG A 25 -35.58 -18.93 -1.41
N LYS A 26 -36.57 -19.24 -0.60
CA LYS A 26 -37.25 -18.20 0.18
C LYS A 26 -36.16 -17.52 0.99
N VAL A 27 -35.75 -16.31 0.58
CA VAL A 27 -34.99 -15.43 1.44
C VAL A 27 -35.92 -15.15 2.63
N GLY A 28 -35.62 -15.75 3.76
CA GLY A 28 -36.34 -15.45 5.02
C GLY A 28 -36.18 -13.97 5.35
N PRO A 29 -37.02 -13.39 6.21
CA PRO A 29 -36.77 -12.06 6.72
C PRO A 29 -35.34 -12.03 7.29
N PRO A 30 -34.58 -10.94 7.09
CA PRO A 30 -33.26 -10.77 7.70
C PRO A 30 -33.40 -11.04 9.20
N ASN A 31 -32.52 -11.88 9.76
CA ASN A 31 -32.44 -11.98 11.21
C ASN A 31 -31.55 -10.81 11.71
N ASP A 32 -31.57 -10.54 13.01
CA ASP A 32 -30.79 -9.45 13.60
C ASP A 32 -29.27 -9.59 13.36
N GLN A 33 -28.80 -10.77 12.92
CA GLN A 33 -27.40 -11.04 12.53
C GLN A 33 -27.12 -10.70 11.06
N ASP A 34 -28.17 -10.60 10.24
CA ASP A 34 -28.11 -10.21 8.83
C ASP A 34 -28.35 -8.71 8.64
N GLU A 35 -28.47 -7.94 9.71
CA GLU A 35 -28.58 -6.49 9.63
C GLU A 35 -27.35 -5.94 8.90
N LEU A 36 -27.58 -5.38 7.73
CA LEU A 36 -26.53 -4.76 6.93
C LEU A 36 -25.99 -3.55 7.70
N MET A 37 -24.85 -3.77 8.38
CA MET A 37 -24.16 -2.68 9.06
C MET A 37 -23.81 -1.63 8.02
N ARG A 38 -24.31 -0.41 8.21
CA ARG A 38 -23.98 0.70 7.33
C ARG A 38 -22.47 0.95 7.36
N PRO A 39 -21.83 1.30 6.24
CA PRO A 39 -20.40 1.50 6.17
C PRO A 39 -19.86 2.42 7.27
N GLU A 40 -20.57 3.52 7.56
CA GLU A 40 -20.20 4.49 8.60
C GLU A 40 -20.22 3.93 10.02
N ASN A 41 -20.96 2.86 10.28
CA ASN A 41 -21.07 2.20 11.59
C ASN A 41 -20.00 1.12 11.81
N VAL A 42 -19.16 0.83 10.82
CA VAL A 42 -18.07 -0.14 10.99
C VAL A 42 -17.02 0.43 11.93
N ALA A 43 -16.86 -0.16 13.12
CA ALA A 43 -15.90 0.23 14.14
C ALA A 43 -14.83 -0.87 14.41
N SER A 44 -14.68 -1.83 13.52
CA SER A 44 -13.69 -2.90 13.64
C SER A 44 -12.41 -2.52 12.89
N PHE A 45 -11.28 -2.45 13.59
CA PHE A 45 -9.97 -2.25 12.97
C PHE A 45 -9.70 -3.25 11.85
N ASP A 46 -9.90 -4.55 12.11
CA ASP A 46 -9.61 -5.59 11.14
C ASP A 46 -10.40 -5.41 9.84
N ARG A 47 -11.68 -5.06 9.97
CA ARG A 47 -12.53 -4.85 8.81
C ARG A 47 -12.14 -3.59 8.04
N LEU A 48 -11.93 -2.48 8.74
CA LEU A 48 -11.52 -1.20 8.14
C LEU A 48 -10.16 -1.34 7.46
N TYR A 49 -9.18 -1.93 8.14
CA TYR A 49 -7.85 -2.13 7.62
C TYR A 49 -7.86 -3.05 6.38
N LYS A 50 -8.52 -4.20 6.48
CA LYS A 50 -8.61 -5.15 5.37
C LYS A 50 -9.25 -4.56 4.12
N GLN A 51 -10.28 -3.75 4.29
CA GLN A 51 -11.02 -3.17 3.17
C GLN A 51 -10.29 -2.00 2.50
N ASN A 52 -9.49 -1.23 3.26
CA ASN A 52 -8.98 0.06 2.79
C ASN A 52 -7.44 0.13 2.69
N CYS A 53 -6.71 -0.67 3.45
CA CYS A 53 -5.27 -0.51 3.62
C CYS A 53 -4.45 -1.71 3.16
N SER A 54 -4.98 -2.93 3.37
CA SER A 54 -4.21 -4.18 3.22
C SER A 54 -3.69 -4.43 1.81
N ALA A 55 -4.38 -3.96 0.78
CA ALA A 55 -3.94 -4.14 -0.62
C ALA A 55 -2.59 -3.48 -0.90
N CYS A 56 -2.31 -2.32 -0.26
CA CYS A 56 -1.06 -1.59 -0.43
C CYS A 56 -0.06 -1.87 0.69
N HIS A 57 -0.52 -2.01 1.95
CA HIS A 57 0.34 -2.15 3.11
C HIS A 57 0.53 -3.60 3.59
N GLY A 58 -0.06 -4.58 2.87
CA GLY A 58 -0.03 -5.99 3.26
C GLY A 58 -1.08 -6.35 4.32
N GLU A 59 -1.40 -7.63 4.41
CA GLU A 59 -2.51 -8.12 5.23
C GLU A 59 -2.33 -7.84 6.73
N ASN A 60 -1.07 -7.87 7.19
CA ASN A 60 -0.68 -7.63 8.58
C ASN A 60 0.18 -6.36 8.75
N GLY A 61 0.02 -5.39 7.87
CA GLY A 61 0.79 -4.14 7.91
C GLY A 61 2.16 -4.22 7.25
N SER A 62 2.52 -5.35 6.66
CA SER A 62 3.84 -5.62 6.11
C SER A 62 3.75 -6.45 4.83
N GLY A 63 4.79 -6.41 3.99
CA GLY A 63 4.89 -7.21 2.76
C GLY A 63 4.10 -6.68 1.57
N GLY A 64 3.51 -5.50 1.66
CA GLY A 64 2.87 -4.81 0.55
C GLY A 64 3.83 -3.87 -0.22
N PRO A 65 3.39 -3.31 -1.35
CA PRO A 65 4.19 -2.36 -2.12
C PRO A 65 4.41 -1.02 -1.41
N ALA A 66 3.51 -0.62 -0.50
CA ALA A 66 3.62 0.62 0.29
C ALA A 66 4.47 0.44 1.55
N LEU A 67 4.57 1.49 2.38
CA LEU A 67 5.31 1.48 3.65
C LEU A 67 4.88 0.31 4.54
N ASP A 68 5.87 -0.31 5.20
CA ASP A 68 5.65 -1.32 6.24
C ASP A 68 5.13 -0.65 7.51
N LEU A 69 3.82 -0.69 7.71
CA LEU A 69 3.16 -0.06 8.86
C LEU A 69 3.42 -0.83 10.17
N ALA A 70 3.72 -2.13 10.08
CA ALA A 70 4.02 -2.96 11.24
C ALA A 70 5.49 -2.85 11.68
N ASN A 71 6.33 -2.13 10.93
CA ASN A 71 7.73 -1.91 11.28
C ASN A 71 7.86 -1.16 12.61
N PRO A 72 8.57 -1.71 13.61
CA PRO A 72 8.76 -1.06 14.92
C PRO A 72 9.38 0.33 14.83
N ASN A 73 10.36 0.53 13.93
CA ASN A 73 10.95 1.86 13.71
C ASN A 73 9.92 2.85 13.16
N TYR A 74 9.05 2.41 12.22
CA TYR A 74 7.98 3.25 11.70
C TYR A 74 6.99 3.64 12.78
N GLN A 75 6.55 2.66 13.59
CA GLN A 75 5.60 2.90 14.68
C GLN A 75 6.16 3.87 15.75
N ALA A 76 7.45 3.79 16.01
CA ALA A 76 8.13 4.68 16.94
C ALA A 76 8.43 6.08 16.35
N LEU A 77 8.61 6.15 15.01
CA LEU A 77 8.97 7.37 14.29
C LEU A 77 7.77 8.32 14.11
N VAL A 78 6.61 7.78 13.71
CA VAL A 78 5.45 8.58 13.32
C VAL A 78 4.49 8.78 14.49
N ASP A 79 4.02 10.00 14.74
CA ASP A 79 3.02 10.29 15.76
C ASP A 79 1.58 10.06 15.26
N ASP A 80 0.63 9.97 16.22
CA ASP A 80 -0.77 9.72 15.92
C ASP A 80 -1.41 10.83 15.09
N ALA A 81 -1.00 12.07 15.29
CA ALA A 81 -1.53 13.21 14.55
C ALA A 81 -1.11 13.12 13.08
N SER A 82 0.13 12.71 12.81
CA SER A 82 0.62 12.46 11.46
C SER A 82 -0.08 11.26 10.82
N LEU A 83 -0.27 10.14 11.54
CA LEU A 83 -1.05 9.01 11.03
C LEU A 83 -2.48 9.41 10.65
N LYS A 84 -3.18 10.11 11.54
CA LYS A 84 -4.53 10.62 11.26
C LYS A 84 -4.57 11.53 10.05
N ARG A 85 -3.61 12.45 9.93
CA ARG A 85 -3.51 13.35 8.79
C ARG A 85 -3.33 12.60 7.48
N TRP A 86 -2.39 11.64 7.43
CA TRP A 86 -2.14 10.89 6.20
C TRP A 86 -3.29 9.98 5.80
N ILE A 87 -3.97 9.35 6.75
CA ILE A 87 -5.17 8.57 6.46
C ILE A 87 -6.30 9.49 5.96
N THR A 88 -6.51 10.62 6.63
CA THR A 88 -7.60 11.54 6.27
C THR A 88 -7.38 12.19 4.91
N SER A 89 -6.19 12.78 4.71
CA SER A 89 -5.93 13.70 3.57
C SER A 89 -5.16 13.04 2.43
N GLY A 90 -4.74 11.78 2.59
CA GLY A 90 -3.77 11.16 1.70
C GLY A 90 -2.37 11.74 1.85
N MET A 91 -1.43 11.26 1.07
CA MET A 91 -0.05 11.74 1.07
C MET A 91 0.29 12.29 -0.32
N PRO A 92 0.25 13.63 -0.51
CA PRO A 92 0.51 14.25 -1.80
C PRO A 92 1.85 13.84 -2.40
N GLY A 93 1.88 13.59 -3.70
CA GLY A 93 3.07 13.11 -4.41
C GLY A 93 3.37 11.62 -4.16
N THR A 94 2.37 10.85 -3.74
CA THR A 94 2.41 9.39 -3.62
C THR A 94 1.09 8.79 -4.08
N GLU A 95 1.03 7.45 -4.17
CA GLU A 95 -0.18 6.71 -4.51
C GLU A 95 -1.17 6.56 -3.33
N MET A 96 -0.88 7.12 -2.16
CA MET A 96 -1.78 7.05 -1.00
C MET A 96 -2.91 8.08 -1.12
N PRO A 97 -4.15 7.67 -1.42
CA PRO A 97 -5.28 8.59 -1.56
C PRO A 97 -5.79 9.09 -0.21
N ALA A 98 -6.65 10.13 -0.26
CA ALA A 98 -7.42 10.56 0.89
C ALA A 98 -8.54 9.56 1.21
N PHE A 99 -8.63 9.11 2.46
CA PHE A 99 -9.70 8.23 2.92
C PHE A 99 -10.76 8.95 3.74
N GLY A 100 -10.43 10.08 4.36
CA GLY A 100 -11.37 10.82 5.22
C GLY A 100 -12.44 11.58 4.44
N GLU A 101 -13.68 11.59 4.92
CA GLU A 101 -14.81 12.34 4.33
C GLU A 101 -14.49 13.82 4.14
N SER A 102 -13.76 14.43 5.08
CA SER A 102 -13.37 15.85 4.99
C SER A 102 -12.43 16.17 3.82
N ALA A 103 -11.81 15.15 3.24
CA ALA A 103 -10.90 15.28 2.10
C ALA A 103 -11.42 14.55 0.84
N GLY A 104 -12.71 14.23 0.80
CA GLY A 104 -13.36 13.57 -0.34
C GLY A 104 -13.30 12.05 -0.34
N GLY A 105 -12.78 11.43 0.73
CA GLY A 105 -12.86 9.99 0.98
C GLY A 105 -14.20 9.56 1.55
N PHE A 106 -14.24 8.43 2.23
CA PHE A 106 -15.49 7.83 2.73
C PHE A 106 -15.38 7.35 4.19
N LEU A 107 -14.23 7.50 4.83
CA LEU A 107 -14.07 7.16 6.25
C LEU A 107 -14.45 8.35 7.13
N THR A 108 -15.30 8.09 8.12
CA THR A 108 -15.60 9.06 9.17
C THR A 108 -14.36 9.32 10.03
N SER A 109 -14.33 10.46 10.74
CA SER A 109 -13.22 10.75 11.67
C SER A 109 -13.08 9.68 12.75
N GLN A 110 -14.20 9.11 13.21
CA GLN A 110 -14.20 8.02 14.18
C GLN A 110 -13.53 6.75 13.61
N GLN A 111 -13.77 6.44 12.35
CA GLN A 111 -13.13 5.29 11.68
C GLN A 111 -11.62 5.51 11.51
N VAL A 112 -11.20 6.72 11.22
CA VAL A 112 -9.77 7.08 11.21
C VAL A 112 -9.16 6.89 12.60
N ASP A 113 -9.85 7.30 13.66
CA ASP A 113 -9.40 7.07 15.05
C ASP A 113 -9.29 5.57 15.37
N VAL A 114 -10.25 4.76 14.94
CA VAL A 114 -10.22 3.29 15.11
C VAL A 114 -9.02 2.69 14.38
N LEU A 115 -8.69 3.17 13.17
CA LEU A 115 -7.53 2.70 12.42
C LEU A 115 -6.22 3.03 13.15
N VAL A 116 -6.04 4.26 13.60
CA VAL A 116 -4.82 4.67 14.32
C VAL A 116 -4.68 3.90 15.64
N ALA A 117 -5.74 3.84 16.43
CA ALA A 117 -5.74 3.09 17.70
C ALA A 117 -5.45 1.59 17.48
N GLY A 118 -6.02 1.01 16.44
CA GLY A 118 -5.80 -0.39 16.10
C GLY A 118 -4.37 -0.68 15.61
N MET A 119 -3.77 0.21 14.83
CA MET A 119 -2.35 0.11 14.45
C MET A 119 -1.45 0.14 15.68
N ARG A 120 -1.68 1.08 16.60
CA ARG A 120 -0.91 1.17 17.86
C ARG A 120 -1.10 -0.08 18.73
N ALA A 121 -2.32 -0.53 18.91
CA ALA A 121 -2.60 -1.72 19.72
C ALA A 121 -1.95 -3.00 19.16
N ARG A 122 -1.78 -3.07 17.84
CA ARG A 122 -1.29 -4.28 17.18
C ARG A 122 0.21 -4.27 16.89
N TRP A 123 0.77 -3.12 16.50
CA TRP A 123 2.12 -3.01 15.96
C TRP A 123 3.05 -2.08 16.72
N ASP A 124 2.55 -1.33 17.73
CA ASP A 124 3.42 -0.51 18.57
C ASP A 124 4.20 -1.39 19.57
N HIS A 125 5.51 -1.36 19.45
CA HIS A 125 6.43 -2.04 20.34
C HIS A 125 6.93 -1.03 21.38
N LYS A 126 6.26 -0.96 22.51
CA LYS A 126 6.53 0.00 23.60
C LYS A 126 7.98 0.00 24.11
N ASP A 127 8.67 -1.11 23.94
CA ASP A 127 10.06 -1.28 24.37
C ASP A 127 11.08 -0.88 23.28
N HIS A 128 10.59 -0.38 22.14
CA HIS A 128 11.46 0.01 21.04
C HIS A 128 12.20 1.32 21.36
N THR A 129 13.55 1.24 21.43
CA THR A 129 14.37 2.39 21.74
C THR A 129 14.56 3.28 20.52
N THR A 130 14.11 4.52 20.61
CA THR A 130 14.24 5.56 19.57
C THR A 130 15.40 6.50 19.82
N ALA A 131 16.27 6.19 20.80
CA ALA A 131 17.44 7.01 21.09
C ALA A 131 18.27 7.24 19.81
N ASP A 132 18.58 8.50 19.52
CA ASP A 132 19.35 8.93 18.37
C ASP A 132 18.67 8.71 16.99
N MET A 133 17.40 8.30 16.96
CA MET A 133 16.64 8.17 15.70
C MET A 133 16.43 9.57 15.08
N PRO A 134 16.73 9.76 13.78
CA PRO A 134 16.38 11.00 13.11
C PRO A 134 14.86 11.27 13.19
N PRO A 135 14.43 12.54 13.37
CA PRO A 135 13.01 12.86 13.55
C PRO A 135 12.20 12.59 12.28
N TYR A 136 10.89 12.35 12.45
CA TYR A 136 9.97 12.15 11.33
C TYR A 136 9.98 13.33 10.36
N PHE A 137 9.79 14.54 10.88
CA PHE A 137 9.98 15.78 10.13
C PHE A 137 11.33 16.40 10.48
N SER A 138 12.03 16.92 9.49
CA SER A 138 13.27 17.65 9.68
C SER A 138 13.13 19.10 9.28
N SER A 139 13.82 19.97 10.01
CA SER A 139 14.07 21.36 9.61
C SER A 139 15.45 21.54 8.96
N ALA A 140 16.25 20.48 8.87
CA ALA A 140 17.56 20.51 8.26
C ALA A 140 17.46 20.78 6.75
N THR A 141 18.23 21.72 6.25
CA THR A 141 18.40 21.95 4.81
C THR A 141 19.35 20.90 4.25
N GLY A 142 18.89 20.12 3.26
CA GLY A 142 19.74 19.10 2.65
C GLY A 142 20.77 19.67 1.68
N ASN A 143 21.95 19.06 1.63
CA ASN A 143 23.02 19.35 0.68
C ASN A 143 23.08 18.23 -0.37
N VAL A 144 22.87 18.59 -1.64
CA VAL A 144 22.78 17.63 -2.77
C VAL A 144 24.11 16.89 -2.98
N ASP A 145 25.23 17.59 -2.96
CA ASP A 145 26.56 17.02 -3.24
C ASP A 145 26.97 16.04 -2.12
N HIS A 146 26.75 16.42 -0.87
CA HIS A 146 27.01 15.54 0.28
C HIS A 146 26.04 14.34 0.27
N GLY A 147 24.79 14.56 -0.10
CA GLY A 147 23.80 13.50 -0.26
C GLY A 147 24.18 12.49 -1.34
N GLN A 148 24.76 12.96 -2.46
CA GLN A 148 25.32 12.09 -3.51
C GLN A 148 26.47 11.23 -2.98
N ASP A 149 27.37 11.81 -2.18
CA ASP A 149 28.47 11.07 -1.59
C ASP A 149 27.97 9.99 -0.62
N ILE A 150 27.03 10.32 0.27
CA ILE A 150 26.39 9.35 1.17
C ILE A 150 25.71 8.24 0.35
N PHE A 151 24.93 8.61 -0.67
CA PHE A 151 24.25 7.63 -1.53
C PHE A 151 25.25 6.69 -2.20
N ARG A 152 26.34 7.21 -2.73
CA ARG A 152 27.40 6.44 -3.38
C ARG A 152 28.03 5.40 -2.44
N VAL A 153 28.26 5.78 -1.18
CA VAL A 153 28.93 4.92 -0.18
C VAL A 153 27.95 3.89 0.42
N SER A 154 26.71 4.33 0.72
CA SER A 154 25.79 3.60 1.58
C SER A 154 24.65 2.90 0.84
N CYS A 155 24.26 3.37 -0.35
CA CYS A 155 23.05 2.96 -1.03
C CYS A 155 23.31 2.35 -2.42
N SER A 156 24.37 2.79 -3.09
CA SER A 156 24.60 2.49 -4.51
C SER A 156 24.80 1.01 -4.80
N SER A 157 25.35 0.24 -3.85
CA SER A 157 25.60 -1.19 -4.03
C SER A 157 24.33 -1.99 -4.34
N CYS A 158 23.19 -1.55 -3.80
CA CYS A 158 21.88 -2.17 -4.03
C CYS A 158 21.02 -1.39 -5.03
N HIS A 159 21.18 -0.06 -5.09
CA HIS A 159 20.22 0.82 -5.76
C HIS A 159 20.65 1.40 -7.11
N LEU A 160 21.85 1.10 -7.60
CA LEU A 160 22.27 1.55 -8.93
C LEU A 160 21.93 0.58 -10.06
N GLN A 161 21.59 -0.67 -9.77
CA GLN A 161 21.43 -1.71 -10.77
C GLN A 161 20.10 -2.46 -10.64
N GLY A 162 19.57 -2.90 -11.79
CA GLY A 162 18.42 -3.80 -11.84
C GLY A 162 17.09 -3.15 -11.43
N GLN A 163 16.19 -3.99 -10.92
CA GLN A 163 14.83 -3.57 -10.51
C GLN A 163 14.78 -2.70 -9.25
N GLN A 164 15.89 -2.59 -8.52
CA GLN A 164 16.01 -1.79 -7.31
C GLN A 164 16.59 -0.39 -7.54
N LYS A 165 16.62 0.06 -8.79
CA LYS A 165 17.15 1.38 -9.15
C LYS A 165 16.22 2.50 -8.71
N ILE A 166 16.42 3.01 -7.49
CA ILE A 166 15.60 4.09 -6.92
C ILE A 166 15.94 5.48 -7.48
N THR A 167 17.00 5.61 -8.29
CA THR A 167 17.33 6.85 -8.99
C THR A 167 16.55 7.02 -10.31
N ASP A 168 15.65 6.10 -10.63
CA ASP A 168 14.78 6.21 -11.79
C ASP A 168 13.72 7.30 -11.61
N ALA A 169 13.58 8.16 -12.62
CA ALA A 169 12.65 9.29 -12.54
C ALA A 169 11.18 8.85 -12.39
N SER A 170 10.82 7.71 -12.97
CA SER A 170 9.44 7.17 -12.84
C SER A 170 9.17 6.68 -11.41
N TYR A 171 10.14 6.03 -10.76
CA TYR A 171 10.04 5.65 -9.36
C TYR A 171 9.93 6.89 -8.46
N LEU A 172 10.82 7.88 -8.66
CA LEU A 172 10.83 9.11 -7.86
C LEU A 172 9.57 9.96 -8.04
N ALA A 173 8.86 9.80 -9.15
CA ALA A 173 7.57 10.46 -9.37
C ALA A 173 6.44 9.92 -8.46
N LEU A 174 6.58 8.69 -7.98
CA LEU A 174 5.60 8.03 -7.09
C LEU A 174 5.90 8.23 -5.60
N MET A 175 7.03 8.89 -5.29
CA MET A 175 7.55 9.02 -3.92
C MET A 175 7.81 10.49 -3.59
N ASN A 176 7.19 10.99 -2.54
CA ASN A 176 7.55 12.31 -2.02
C ASN A 176 8.75 12.23 -1.04
N ASP A 177 9.30 13.37 -0.68
CA ASP A 177 10.48 13.44 0.20
C ASP A 177 10.22 12.83 1.58
N GLN A 178 9.01 13.02 2.11
CA GLN A 178 8.63 12.44 3.41
C GLN A 178 8.59 10.92 3.38
N SER A 179 8.09 10.33 2.30
CA SER A 179 8.09 8.87 2.13
C SER A 179 9.50 8.31 2.00
N LEU A 180 10.34 8.95 1.19
CA LEU A 180 11.76 8.57 1.05
C LEU A 180 12.48 8.67 2.39
N ARG A 181 12.30 9.79 3.12
CA ARG A 181 12.87 9.99 4.46
C ARG A 181 12.42 8.88 5.41
N THR A 182 11.14 8.57 5.41
CA THR A 182 10.58 7.53 6.27
C THR A 182 11.20 6.16 6.00
N ILE A 183 11.37 5.79 4.71
CA ILE A 183 12.01 4.53 4.32
C ILE A 183 13.47 4.48 4.74
N VAL A 184 14.24 5.57 4.56
CA VAL A 184 15.64 5.62 4.96
C VAL A 184 15.78 5.47 6.47
N ILE A 185 14.90 6.07 7.27
CA ILE A 185 14.96 5.99 8.72
C ILE A 185 14.45 4.63 9.21
N ALA A 186 13.23 4.26 8.83
CA ALA A 186 12.59 3.06 9.36
C ALA A 186 13.14 1.76 8.77
N GLY A 187 13.69 1.81 7.55
CA GLY A 187 13.98 0.63 6.76
C GLY A 187 12.73 -0.03 6.18
N ARG A 188 12.93 -1.09 5.43
CA ARG A 188 11.92 -2.03 4.94
C ARG A 188 12.41 -3.45 5.21
N PRO A 189 12.40 -3.88 6.49
CA PRO A 189 12.92 -5.19 6.87
C PRO A 189 12.20 -6.35 6.17
N ASP A 190 10.94 -6.15 5.83
CA ASP A 190 10.13 -7.06 5.01
C ASP A 190 10.69 -7.28 3.60
N LEU A 191 11.47 -6.33 3.08
CA LEU A 191 12.16 -6.40 1.80
C LEU A 191 13.69 -6.53 1.94
N GLY A 192 14.19 -6.68 3.17
CA GLY A 192 15.63 -6.74 3.45
C GLY A 192 16.35 -5.39 3.38
N HIS A 193 15.61 -4.28 3.36
CA HIS A 193 16.20 -2.93 3.35
C HIS A 193 16.56 -2.51 4.79
N PRO A 194 17.82 -2.13 5.06
CA PRO A 194 18.30 -1.74 6.38
C PRO A 194 17.67 -0.43 6.86
N ASP A 195 17.64 -0.23 8.16
CA ASP A 195 17.28 1.03 8.79
C ASP A 195 18.48 2.00 8.88
N TRP A 196 18.23 3.20 9.39
CA TRP A 196 19.22 4.26 9.55
C TRP A 196 20.47 3.89 10.36
N LYS A 197 20.39 2.88 11.26
CA LYS A 197 21.54 2.36 12.02
C LYS A 197 22.36 1.36 11.23
N GLN A 198 21.73 0.65 10.33
CA GLN A 198 22.31 -0.52 9.66
C GLN A 198 22.83 -0.18 8.26
N VAL A 199 22.41 0.95 7.67
CA VAL A 199 22.85 1.41 6.34
C VAL A 199 24.39 1.53 6.26
N GLN A 200 25.03 2.04 7.32
CA GLN A 200 26.48 2.04 7.49
C GLN A 200 26.82 1.40 8.84
N PRO A 201 27.37 0.19 8.87
CA PRO A 201 27.74 -0.46 10.12
C PRO A 201 28.68 0.40 10.97
N GLY A 202 28.26 0.70 12.20
CA GLY A 202 29.03 1.52 13.14
C GLY A 202 28.95 3.03 12.93
N GLN A 203 28.24 3.49 11.92
CA GLN A 203 28.01 4.93 11.63
C GLN A 203 26.54 5.19 11.29
N PRO A 204 25.64 5.27 12.27
CA PRO A 204 24.24 5.58 12.04
C PRO A 204 24.07 6.90 11.29
N LEU A 205 23.09 6.95 10.37
CA LEU A 205 22.78 8.19 9.67
C LEU A 205 22.19 9.22 10.64
N THR A 206 22.75 10.42 10.64
CA THR A 206 22.19 11.57 11.39
C THR A 206 20.98 12.15 10.64
N ASP A 207 20.23 13.05 11.31
CA ASP A 207 19.16 13.83 10.66
C ASP A 207 19.67 14.59 9.43
N GLN A 208 20.86 15.19 9.52
CA GLN A 208 21.48 15.90 8.40
C GLN A 208 21.82 14.93 7.25
N ASN A 209 22.42 13.76 7.56
CA ASN A 209 22.73 12.77 6.51
C ASN A 209 21.48 12.31 5.75
N VAL A 210 20.38 12.05 6.48
CA VAL A 210 19.10 11.69 5.87
C VAL A 210 18.58 12.83 4.98
N SER A 211 18.60 14.07 5.49
CA SER A 211 18.16 15.26 4.73
C SER A 211 18.98 15.47 3.45
N ASP A 212 20.30 15.24 3.52
CA ASP A 212 21.20 15.36 2.36
C ASP A 212 20.89 14.30 1.29
N VAL A 213 20.71 13.04 1.70
CA VAL A 213 20.33 11.95 0.78
C VAL A 213 18.98 12.23 0.11
N ILE A 214 18.01 12.74 0.87
CA ILE A 214 16.71 13.10 0.31
C ILE A 214 16.84 14.27 -0.67
N ALA A 215 17.65 15.29 -0.38
CA ALA A 215 17.91 16.38 -1.31
C ALA A 215 18.56 15.88 -2.62
N TYR A 216 19.49 14.94 -2.53
CA TYR A 216 20.08 14.31 -3.71
C TYR A 216 19.03 13.55 -4.53
N LEU A 217 18.22 12.68 -3.92
CA LEU A 217 17.17 11.96 -4.63
C LEU A 217 16.13 12.91 -5.22
N HIS A 218 15.77 13.97 -4.50
CA HIS A 218 14.88 15.02 -5.00
C HIS A 218 15.44 15.68 -6.27
N SER A 219 16.75 15.96 -6.32
CA SER A 219 17.39 16.58 -7.49
C SER A 219 17.36 15.70 -8.74
N LEU A 220 17.11 14.40 -8.60
CA LEU A 220 16.98 13.46 -9.72
C LEU A 220 15.56 13.36 -10.26
N ARG A 221 14.58 14.02 -9.65
CA ARG A 221 13.19 14.00 -10.14
C ARG A 221 13.09 14.71 -11.48
N SER A 222 12.15 14.26 -12.28
CA SER A 222 11.78 14.84 -13.55
C SER A 222 10.35 15.35 -13.51
N ASP A 223 10.10 16.52 -14.07
CA ASP A 223 8.74 17.07 -14.26
C ASP A 223 7.94 16.24 -15.27
N THR A 224 8.61 15.45 -16.10
CA THR A 224 8.01 14.60 -17.12
C THR A 224 8.53 13.16 -17.02
N PRO A 225 8.25 12.45 -15.92
CA PRO A 225 8.73 11.09 -15.75
C PRO A 225 8.17 10.18 -16.88
N GLY A 226 9.05 9.30 -17.40
CA GLY A 226 8.68 8.42 -18.50
C GLY A 226 8.65 9.06 -19.90
N GLN A 227 9.04 10.31 -20.04
CA GLN A 227 9.19 10.98 -21.33
C GLN A 227 10.67 11.07 -21.78
N PRO A 228 10.96 11.03 -23.09
CA PRO A 228 10.01 10.62 -24.15
C PRO A 228 9.64 9.14 -24.02
N TYR A 229 8.38 8.82 -24.31
CA TYR A 229 7.97 7.41 -24.36
C TYR A 229 8.78 6.70 -25.43
N PRO A 230 9.29 5.48 -25.17
CA PRO A 230 9.89 4.68 -26.22
C PRO A 230 8.91 4.62 -27.40
N GLU A 231 9.36 4.97 -28.60
CA GLU A 231 8.56 4.75 -29.79
C GLU A 231 8.33 3.23 -29.92
N THR A 232 7.24 2.76 -29.37
CA THR A 232 6.74 1.42 -29.67
C THR A 232 6.31 1.47 -31.12
N SER A 233 7.17 1.03 -32.02
CA SER A 233 6.78 0.69 -33.38
C SER A 233 5.78 -0.46 -33.29
N ILE A 234 4.53 -0.13 -33.01
CA ILE A 234 3.41 -1.04 -33.26
C ILE A 234 3.34 -1.17 -34.76
N LYS A 235 4.05 -2.16 -35.28
CA LYS A 235 3.83 -2.62 -36.66
C LYS A 235 2.39 -3.13 -36.68
N ARG A 236 1.50 -2.36 -37.28
CA ARG A 236 0.15 -2.79 -37.64
C ARG A 236 0.22 -3.79 -38.79
#